data_56cf3f3a90a408dfcae874b3c5ecc2e0
#
_entry.id   56cf3f3a90a408dfcae874b3c5ecc2e0
#
_cell.length_a   1.000
_cell.length_b   1.000
_cell.length_c   1.000
_cell.angle_alpha   90.00
_cell.angle_beta   90.00
_cell.angle_gamma   90.00
#
_symmetry.space_group_name_H-M   'P 1'
#
loop_
_entity.id
_entity.type
_entity.pdbx_description
1 polymer ?
#
loop_
_entity_poly.entity_id
_entity_poly.type
_entity_poly.pdbx_seq_one_letter_code
_entity_poly.pdbx_strand_id
1 'polypeptide(L)'
;MKLVKSLMAAATAVAILGAAPALADYKDEYRVSTVVPAPFPWGIAAERWAELVAERTDGRITMQIYPGAQLVQGEQTREFTAMRRGVIDMAVGSTINWSPQIAELNVFSLPFLMPDYDALDALTQGPVGERIFELIQANGVVPLAWAENGFREVTNSQRPIRTPDDMQGLKMRVVGSPIFNDIFTALGADPTQMSWADAQPALTTGAVDGQENPLTIYSVLNMHELGQENVTLWRYVADPLIFAVNQEVWDSFTAEDQEIVRQSAIDAGAHGVEVARAGLTDDDQSLIEEIRGFGVEVISLSDEERQAFVDATRPVYEAWRERIGGDLVDMAEESVANR
;
A
#
# COMPACT_ATOMS: atom_id res chain seq x y z
N MET A 1 -15.30 72.10 -60.32
CA MET A 1 -14.87 70.83 -60.87
C MET A 1 -13.61 70.40 -60.18
N LYS A 2 -13.70 69.54 -59.18
CA LYS A 2 -12.64 68.64 -58.64
C LYS A 2 -13.29 67.74 -57.63
N LEU A 3 -13.44 66.48 -57.96
CA LEU A 3 -13.88 65.40 -57.06
C LEU A 3 -12.78 65.11 -55.98
N VAL A 4 -13.19 65.09 -54.73
CA VAL A 4 -12.37 64.54 -53.65
C VAL A 4 -12.99 63.22 -53.25
N LYS A 5 -12.28 62.12 -53.55
CA LYS A 5 -12.64 60.78 -53.12
C LYS A 5 -12.11 60.60 -51.63
N SER A 6 -13.05 60.43 -50.73
CA SER A 6 -12.72 59.99 -49.36
C SER A 6 -12.63 58.46 -49.33
N LEU A 7 -11.44 57.88 -48.98
CA LEU A 7 -11.26 56.52 -48.61
C LEU A 7 -11.63 56.37 -47.13
N MET A 8 -12.64 55.56 -46.81
CA MET A 8 -12.92 55.08 -45.46
C MET A 8 -12.12 53.80 -45.28
N ALA A 9 -11.13 53.85 -44.44
CA ALA A 9 -10.45 52.65 -43.97
C ALA A 9 -11.25 52.04 -42.81
N ALA A 10 -11.85 50.87 -43.04
CA ALA A 10 -12.48 50.07 -41.98
C ALA A 10 -11.40 49.31 -41.22
N ALA A 11 -11.13 49.70 -39.97
CA ALA A 11 -10.31 48.94 -39.03
C ALA A 11 -11.14 47.79 -38.45
N THR A 12 -10.87 46.57 -38.88
CA THR A 12 -11.46 45.37 -38.28
C THR A 12 -10.70 45.05 -36.99
N ALA A 13 -11.26 45.36 -35.82
CA ALA A 13 -10.77 44.95 -34.56
C ALA A 13 -11.08 43.43 -34.36
N VAL A 14 -10.07 42.58 -34.48
CA VAL A 14 -10.16 41.18 -34.08
C VAL A 14 -10.14 41.13 -32.55
N ALA A 15 -11.34 40.95 -31.97
CA ALA A 15 -11.46 40.63 -30.55
C ALA A 15 -10.96 39.17 -30.35
N ILE A 16 -9.77 39.03 -29.82
CA ILE A 16 -9.30 37.75 -29.24
C ILE A 16 -10.10 37.55 -27.96
N LEU A 17 -11.22 36.80 -28.09
CA LEU A 17 -11.87 36.22 -26.92
C LEU A 17 -10.90 35.19 -26.35
N GLY A 18 -10.13 35.57 -25.35
CA GLY A 18 -9.44 34.65 -24.46
C GLY A 18 -10.50 33.75 -23.83
N ALA A 19 -10.53 32.47 -24.20
CA ALA A 19 -11.31 31.52 -23.49
C ALA A 19 -10.78 31.53 -22.03
N ALA A 20 -11.57 32.07 -21.10
CA ALA A 20 -11.31 31.85 -19.69
C ALA A 20 -11.27 30.33 -19.49
N PRO A 21 -10.29 29.79 -18.75
CA PRO A 21 -10.30 28.38 -18.40
C PRO A 21 -11.65 28.10 -17.73
N ALA A 22 -12.39 27.12 -18.26
CA ALA A 22 -13.57 26.63 -17.58
C ALA A 22 -13.11 26.21 -16.19
N LEU A 23 -13.63 26.88 -15.16
CA LEU A 23 -13.41 26.44 -13.78
C LEU A 23 -13.98 25.03 -13.71
N ALA A 24 -13.11 24.05 -13.47
CA ALA A 24 -13.54 22.70 -13.25
C ALA A 24 -14.49 22.72 -12.03
N ASP A 25 -15.63 22.06 -12.16
CA ASP A 25 -16.63 21.96 -11.07
C ASP A 25 -16.16 20.86 -10.12
N TYR A 26 -15.21 21.22 -9.24
CA TYR A 26 -14.62 20.29 -8.28
C TYR A 26 -15.58 20.07 -7.12
N LYS A 27 -15.44 18.91 -6.47
CA LYS A 27 -16.14 18.63 -5.21
C LYS A 27 -15.61 19.56 -4.12
N ASP A 28 -16.48 19.91 -3.18
CA ASP A 28 -16.06 20.67 -1.99
C ASP A 28 -14.98 19.91 -1.20
N GLU A 29 -15.03 18.58 -1.25
CA GLU A 29 -14.08 17.70 -0.57
C GLU A 29 -14.02 16.33 -1.25
N TYR A 30 -12.80 15.78 -1.39
CA TYR A 30 -12.56 14.42 -1.90
C TYR A 30 -12.28 13.47 -0.74
N ARG A 31 -12.93 12.30 -0.76
CA ARG A 31 -12.81 11.28 0.28
C ARG A 31 -11.66 10.34 -0.02
N VAL A 32 -10.67 10.32 0.87
CA VAL A 32 -9.49 9.44 0.77
C VAL A 32 -9.59 8.32 1.80
N SER A 33 -9.63 7.07 1.35
CA SER A 33 -9.63 5.91 2.23
C SER A 33 -8.22 5.47 2.58
N THR A 34 -8.02 5.07 3.84
CA THR A 34 -6.82 4.40 4.32
C THR A 34 -7.16 3.45 5.46
N VAL A 35 -6.38 2.39 5.66
CA VAL A 35 -6.66 1.40 6.71
C VAL A 35 -6.23 1.89 8.08
N VAL A 36 -5.16 2.66 8.16
CA VAL A 36 -4.64 3.17 9.44
C VAL A 36 -4.41 4.68 9.36
N PRO A 37 -4.59 5.44 10.46
CA PRO A 37 -4.31 6.88 10.53
C PRO A 37 -2.83 7.17 10.74
N ALA A 38 -2.42 8.44 10.84
CA ALA A 38 -1.20 8.80 11.55
C ALA A 38 -1.33 8.39 13.05
N PRO A 39 -0.25 7.98 13.75
CA PRO A 39 1.15 8.11 13.32
C PRO A 39 1.70 6.89 12.55
N PHE A 40 0.89 6.00 12.02
CA PHE A 40 1.38 4.93 11.17
C PHE A 40 1.94 5.48 9.85
N PRO A 41 3.02 4.91 9.27
CA PRO A 41 3.62 5.38 8.01
C PRO A 41 2.59 5.52 6.89
N TRP A 42 1.69 4.58 6.77
CA TRP A 42 0.58 4.60 5.81
C TRP A 42 -0.33 5.84 5.97
N GLY A 43 -0.76 6.14 7.22
CA GLY A 43 -1.57 7.33 7.53
C GLY A 43 -0.80 8.63 7.30
N ILE A 44 0.49 8.68 7.71
CA ILE A 44 1.38 9.83 7.47
C ILE A 44 1.50 10.12 5.97
N ALA A 45 1.68 9.09 5.15
CA ALA A 45 1.75 9.25 3.70
C ALA A 45 0.43 9.80 3.11
N ALA A 46 -0.73 9.33 3.59
CA ALA A 46 -2.03 9.81 3.13
C ALA A 46 -2.27 11.28 3.54
N GLU A 47 -1.96 11.67 4.78
CA GLU A 47 -2.08 13.04 5.27
C GLU A 47 -1.13 13.97 4.51
N ARG A 48 0.13 13.54 4.27
CA ARG A 48 1.09 14.32 3.50
C ARG A 48 0.63 14.56 2.06
N TRP A 49 0.00 13.58 1.43
CA TRP A 49 -0.59 13.75 0.10
C TRP A 49 -1.67 14.83 0.11
N ALA A 50 -2.60 14.76 1.06
CA ALA A 50 -3.68 15.73 1.19
C ALA A 50 -3.15 17.16 1.42
N GLU A 51 -2.14 17.32 2.29
CA GLU A 51 -1.48 18.62 2.55
C GLU A 51 -0.84 19.18 1.27
N LEU A 52 -0.02 18.38 0.57
CA LEU A 52 0.68 18.80 -0.64
C LEU A 52 -0.29 19.20 -1.76
N VAL A 53 -1.36 18.44 -1.94
CA VAL A 53 -2.38 18.76 -2.94
C VAL A 53 -3.09 20.05 -2.61
N ALA A 54 -3.52 20.24 -1.37
CA ALA A 54 -4.19 21.46 -0.95
C ALA A 54 -3.27 22.70 -1.12
N GLU A 55 -2.01 22.58 -0.71
CA GLU A 55 -1.01 23.64 -0.84
C GLU A 55 -0.76 24.01 -2.31
N ARG A 56 -0.49 23.01 -3.15
CA ARG A 56 -0.08 23.22 -4.56
C ARG A 56 -1.22 23.60 -5.48
N THR A 57 -2.46 23.33 -5.07
CA THR A 57 -3.67 23.75 -5.81
C THR A 57 -4.28 25.03 -5.25
N ASP A 58 -3.62 25.73 -4.31
CA ASP A 58 -4.20 26.90 -3.62
C ASP A 58 -5.60 26.60 -3.03
N GLY A 59 -5.81 25.38 -2.53
CA GLY A 59 -7.07 24.92 -1.94
C GLY A 59 -8.18 24.59 -2.94
N ARG A 60 -7.91 24.53 -4.25
CA ARG A 60 -8.92 24.10 -5.25
C ARG A 60 -9.31 22.63 -5.10
N ILE A 61 -8.38 21.79 -4.63
CA ILE A 61 -8.60 20.38 -4.32
C ILE A 61 -8.30 20.17 -2.86
N THR A 62 -9.32 19.79 -2.10
CA THR A 62 -9.22 19.44 -0.68
C THR A 62 -9.59 17.99 -0.46
N MET A 63 -8.81 17.32 0.37
CA MET A 63 -8.95 15.89 0.66
C MET A 63 -9.22 15.67 2.14
N GLN A 64 -10.22 14.85 2.45
CA GLN A 64 -10.51 14.36 3.81
C GLN A 64 -10.08 12.90 3.93
N ILE A 65 -9.22 12.62 4.89
CA ILE A 65 -8.75 11.25 5.17
C ILE A 65 -9.79 10.52 6.03
N TYR A 66 -10.17 9.31 5.61
CA TYR A 66 -11.06 8.39 6.29
C TYR A 66 -10.29 7.12 6.66
N PRO A 67 -9.65 7.08 7.85
CA PRO A 67 -8.89 5.91 8.31
C PRO A 67 -9.80 4.76 8.73
N GLY A 68 -9.21 3.58 9.00
CA GLY A 68 -9.95 2.41 9.46
C GLY A 68 -10.83 1.78 8.38
N ALA A 69 -10.59 2.09 7.10
CA ALA A 69 -11.46 1.69 5.99
C ALA A 69 -12.94 2.07 6.26
N GLN A 70 -13.20 3.22 6.91
CA GLN A 70 -14.53 3.64 7.37
C GLN A 70 -15.56 3.69 6.23
N LEU A 71 -15.11 4.09 5.02
CA LEU A 71 -16.00 4.21 3.86
C LEU A 71 -16.54 2.87 3.37
N VAL A 72 -15.95 1.77 3.83
CA VAL A 72 -16.37 0.38 3.58
C VAL A 72 -16.64 -0.40 4.89
N GLN A 73 -16.97 0.31 5.98
CA GLN A 73 -17.36 -0.27 7.27
C GLN A 73 -16.28 -1.18 7.90
N GLY A 74 -14.99 -0.83 7.72
CA GLY A 74 -13.86 -1.59 8.22
C GLY A 74 -13.41 -2.76 7.31
N GLU A 75 -14.17 -3.08 6.26
CA GLU A 75 -13.89 -4.16 5.34
C GLU A 75 -12.86 -3.75 4.27
N GLN A 76 -11.61 -3.66 4.68
CA GLN A 76 -10.50 -3.12 3.87
C GLN A 76 -10.33 -3.78 2.49
N THR A 77 -10.71 -5.05 2.33
CA THR A 77 -10.68 -5.75 1.03
C THR A 77 -11.73 -5.26 0.05
N ARG A 78 -12.67 -4.42 0.48
CA ARG A 78 -13.69 -3.81 -0.39
C ARG A 78 -13.30 -2.43 -0.92
N GLU A 79 -12.20 -1.83 -0.45
CA GLU A 79 -11.79 -0.48 -0.84
C GLU A 79 -11.64 -0.32 -2.35
N PHE A 80 -10.94 -1.24 -3.02
CA PHE A 80 -10.73 -1.17 -4.47
C PHE A 80 -12.06 -1.15 -5.24
N THR A 81 -12.99 -2.05 -4.88
CA THR A 81 -14.32 -2.10 -5.51
C THR A 81 -15.12 -0.84 -5.22
N ALA A 82 -15.04 -0.30 -4.01
CA ALA A 82 -15.74 0.93 -3.61
C ALA A 82 -15.17 2.15 -4.36
N MET A 83 -13.86 2.23 -4.53
CA MET A 83 -13.20 3.27 -5.31
C MET A 83 -13.60 3.19 -6.79
N ARG A 84 -13.54 2.01 -7.40
CA ARG A 84 -13.98 1.80 -8.79
C ARG A 84 -15.44 2.21 -9.04
N ARG A 85 -16.29 2.13 -8.00
CA ARG A 85 -17.72 2.52 -8.06
C ARG A 85 -17.98 3.98 -7.65
N GLY A 86 -16.96 4.78 -7.38
CA GLY A 86 -17.10 6.18 -6.97
C GLY A 86 -17.63 6.39 -5.54
N VAL A 87 -17.68 5.34 -4.70
CA VAL A 87 -17.98 5.47 -3.26
C VAL A 87 -16.78 6.08 -2.53
N ILE A 88 -15.58 5.72 -2.95
CA ILE A 88 -14.30 6.29 -2.52
C ILE A 88 -13.74 7.08 -3.70
N ASP A 89 -13.30 8.31 -3.47
CA ASP A 89 -12.74 9.17 -4.52
C ASP A 89 -11.27 8.85 -4.75
N MET A 90 -10.51 8.62 -3.68
CA MET A 90 -9.09 8.35 -3.66
C MET A 90 -8.75 7.39 -2.53
N ALA A 91 -7.63 6.70 -2.65
CA ALA A 91 -7.13 5.84 -1.57
C ALA A 91 -5.60 5.82 -1.55
N VAL A 92 -5.06 5.61 -0.36
CA VAL A 92 -3.74 5.00 -0.18
C VAL A 92 -4.02 3.57 0.25
N GLY A 93 -3.86 2.61 -0.64
CA GLY A 93 -4.30 1.23 -0.43
C GLY A 93 -3.18 0.22 -0.55
N SER A 94 -3.35 -0.91 0.12
CA SER A 94 -2.39 -2.02 0.13
C SER A 94 -2.62 -2.95 -1.06
N THR A 95 -1.55 -3.38 -1.70
CA THR A 95 -1.58 -4.42 -2.73
C THR A 95 -2.22 -5.70 -2.21
N ILE A 96 -1.98 -6.03 -0.93
CA ILE A 96 -2.56 -7.22 -0.28
C ILE A 96 -4.09 -7.10 -0.20
N ASN A 97 -4.60 -5.94 0.23
CA ASN A 97 -6.04 -5.73 0.40
C ASN A 97 -6.79 -5.67 -0.94
N TRP A 98 -6.14 -5.26 -2.01
CA TRP A 98 -6.72 -5.18 -3.35
C TRP A 98 -6.56 -6.47 -4.17
N SER A 99 -5.68 -7.39 -3.74
CA SER A 99 -5.41 -8.65 -4.44
C SER A 99 -6.62 -9.58 -4.63
N PRO A 100 -7.68 -9.56 -3.79
CA PRO A 100 -8.89 -10.32 -4.09
C PRO A 100 -9.63 -9.87 -5.36
N GLN A 101 -9.39 -8.64 -5.85
CA GLN A 101 -9.98 -8.11 -7.07
C GLN A 101 -9.01 -8.14 -8.26
N ILE A 102 -7.71 -8.07 -8.01
CA ILE A 102 -6.64 -8.11 -9.01
C ILE A 102 -5.62 -9.15 -8.54
N ALA A 103 -5.74 -10.37 -9.05
CA ALA A 103 -4.95 -11.51 -8.59
C ALA A 103 -3.43 -11.30 -8.75
N GLU A 104 -3.05 -10.54 -9.77
CA GLU A 104 -1.65 -10.21 -10.08
C GLU A 104 -0.95 -9.42 -8.98
N LEU A 105 -1.69 -8.68 -8.14
CA LEU A 105 -1.13 -7.99 -6.97
C LEU A 105 -0.48 -8.95 -5.96
N ASN A 106 -0.88 -10.23 -5.98
CA ASN A 106 -0.23 -11.25 -5.13
C ASN A 106 1.22 -11.54 -5.51
N VAL A 107 1.76 -10.96 -6.59
CA VAL A 107 3.20 -11.05 -6.89
C VAL A 107 4.05 -10.52 -5.73
N PHE A 108 3.60 -9.46 -5.06
CA PHE A 108 4.25 -8.92 -3.86
C PHE A 108 4.02 -9.76 -2.60
N SER A 109 3.08 -10.71 -2.66
CA SER A 109 2.75 -11.62 -1.53
C SER A 109 3.32 -13.03 -1.72
N LEU A 110 4.09 -13.28 -2.79
CA LEU A 110 4.80 -14.55 -2.94
C LEU A 110 5.80 -14.70 -1.80
N PRO A 111 5.73 -15.79 -1.01
CA PRO A 111 6.55 -15.93 0.18
C PRO A 111 8.02 -15.96 -0.16
N PHE A 112 8.81 -15.12 0.52
CA PHE A 112 10.26 -14.99 0.41
C PHE A 112 10.79 -14.60 -0.98
N LEU A 113 9.96 -14.06 -1.87
CA LEU A 113 10.40 -13.52 -3.15
C LEU A 113 11.36 -12.33 -2.97
N MET A 114 11.05 -11.44 -2.03
CA MET A 114 11.82 -10.23 -1.75
C MET A 114 12.64 -10.40 -0.47
N PRO A 115 13.97 -10.54 -0.54
CA PRO A 115 14.81 -10.71 0.65
C PRO A 115 15.09 -9.39 1.41
N ASP A 116 15.00 -8.25 0.73
CA ASP A 116 15.43 -6.94 1.23
C ASP A 116 14.66 -5.80 0.55
N TYR A 117 14.91 -4.57 0.99
CA TYR A 117 14.28 -3.37 0.44
C TYR A 117 14.71 -3.07 -1.00
N ASP A 118 15.94 -3.42 -1.40
CA ASP A 118 16.40 -3.24 -2.78
C ASP A 118 15.58 -4.11 -3.75
N ALA A 119 15.21 -5.32 -3.32
CA ALA A 119 14.32 -6.18 -4.09
C ALA A 119 12.90 -5.60 -4.20
N LEU A 120 12.37 -5.04 -3.12
CA LEU A 120 11.06 -4.36 -3.13
C LEU A 120 11.10 -3.14 -4.07
N ASP A 121 12.16 -2.33 -4.01
CA ASP A 121 12.34 -1.18 -4.89
C ASP A 121 12.46 -1.60 -6.36
N ALA A 122 13.20 -2.67 -6.65
CA ALA A 122 13.32 -3.21 -8.01
C ALA A 122 11.97 -3.67 -8.58
N LEU A 123 11.07 -4.20 -7.75
CA LEU A 123 9.73 -4.59 -8.17
C LEU A 123 8.81 -3.39 -8.36
N THR A 124 8.77 -2.46 -7.40
CA THR A 124 7.84 -1.32 -7.44
C THR A 124 8.24 -0.27 -8.47
N GLN A 125 9.54 -0.03 -8.66
CA GLN A 125 10.07 1.00 -9.57
C GLN A 125 10.45 0.46 -10.94
N GLY A 126 10.39 -0.87 -11.14
CA GLY A 126 10.74 -1.56 -12.37
C GLY A 126 9.53 -2.00 -13.20
N PRO A 127 9.78 -2.86 -14.20
CA PRO A 127 8.75 -3.33 -15.14
C PRO A 127 7.55 -4.00 -14.47
N VAL A 128 7.74 -4.65 -13.31
CA VAL A 128 6.65 -5.26 -12.53
C VAL A 128 5.70 -4.18 -12.03
N GLY A 129 6.24 -3.11 -11.44
CA GLY A 129 5.45 -1.97 -10.95
C GLY A 129 4.66 -1.28 -12.06
N GLU A 130 5.29 -1.07 -13.23
CA GLU A 130 4.62 -0.53 -14.42
C GLU A 130 3.47 -1.43 -14.86
N ARG A 131 3.71 -2.74 -14.94
CA ARG A 131 2.68 -3.72 -15.31
C ARG A 131 1.50 -3.75 -14.33
N ILE A 132 1.76 -3.66 -13.04
CA ILE A 132 0.73 -3.58 -12.01
C ILE A 132 -0.09 -2.30 -12.17
N PHE A 133 0.52 -1.16 -12.44
CA PHE A 133 -0.19 0.10 -12.68
C PHE A 133 -1.11 0.01 -13.91
N GLU A 134 -0.65 -0.60 -15.01
CA GLU A 134 -1.49 -0.87 -16.18
C GLU A 134 -2.74 -1.71 -15.83
N LEU A 135 -2.55 -2.77 -15.02
CA LEU A 135 -3.65 -3.65 -14.60
C LEU A 135 -4.66 -2.91 -13.71
N ILE A 136 -4.21 -2.08 -12.78
CA ILE A 136 -5.07 -1.26 -11.94
C ILE A 136 -5.85 -0.27 -12.79
N GLN A 137 -5.19 0.40 -13.75
CA GLN A 137 -5.82 1.36 -14.64
C GLN A 137 -6.86 0.69 -15.56
N ALA A 138 -6.57 -0.51 -16.07
CA ALA A 138 -7.52 -1.30 -16.86
C ALA A 138 -8.78 -1.68 -16.05
N ASN A 139 -8.71 -1.65 -14.73
CA ASN A 139 -9.82 -1.89 -13.82
C ASN A 139 -10.56 -0.62 -13.36
N GLY A 140 -10.31 0.55 -13.98
CA GLY A 140 -11.05 1.79 -13.75
C GLY A 140 -10.61 2.58 -12.51
N VAL A 141 -9.35 2.42 -12.12
CA VAL A 141 -8.70 3.18 -11.05
C VAL A 141 -7.35 3.68 -11.57
N VAL A 142 -7.01 4.93 -11.32
CA VAL A 142 -5.77 5.54 -11.78
C VAL A 142 -4.71 5.47 -10.67
N PRO A 143 -3.70 4.59 -10.78
CA PRO A 143 -2.59 4.57 -9.85
C PRO A 143 -1.64 5.73 -10.12
N LEU A 144 -1.10 6.34 -9.07
CA LEU A 144 -0.27 7.54 -9.16
C LEU A 144 1.17 7.32 -8.71
N ALA A 145 1.34 6.67 -7.57
CA ALA A 145 2.64 6.48 -6.93
C ALA A 145 2.63 5.27 -5.99
N TRP A 146 3.81 4.78 -5.70
CA TRP A 146 4.05 3.77 -4.67
C TRP A 146 4.36 4.40 -3.32
N ALA A 147 4.00 3.70 -2.26
CA ALA A 147 4.49 3.89 -0.90
C ALA A 147 4.68 2.51 -0.24
N GLU A 148 4.85 2.48 1.07
CA GLU A 148 5.19 1.26 1.78
C GLU A 148 4.55 1.20 3.15
N ASN A 149 4.02 0.03 3.51
CA ASN A 149 3.68 -0.31 4.88
C ASN A 149 4.88 -1.01 5.56
N GLY A 150 5.65 -1.80 4.80
CA GLY A 150 6.89 -2.45 5.20
C GLY A 150 6.89 -3.96 5.04
N PHE A 151 8.02 -4.59 5.40
CA PHE A 151 8.11 -6.04 5.54
C PHE A 151 7.29 -6.51 6.74
N ARG A 152 6.58 -7.61 6.54
CA ARG A 152 5.67 -8.17 7.54
C ARG A 152 6.38 -9.24 8.35
N GLU A 153 6.37 -9.03 9.67
CA GLU A 153 6.99 -9.91 10.65
C GLU A 153 5.91 -10.63 11.46
N VAL A 154 6.17 -11.85 11.90
CA VAL A 154 5.20 -12.62 12.67
C VAL A 154 5.37 -12.37 14.17
N THR A 155 4.23 -12.20 14.85
CA THR A 155 4.21 -12.05 16.32
C THR A 155 3.19 -12.99 16.94
N ASN A 156 3.44 -13.45 18.17
CA ASN A 156 2.49 -14.28 18.90
C ASN A 156 2.71 -14.23 20.41
N SER A 157 1.69 -14.71 21.16
CA SER A 157 1.66 -14.75 22.62
C SER A 157 2.13 -16.08 23.21
N GLN A 158 2.44 -17.09 22.39
CA GLN A 158 2.57 -18.47 22.89
C GLN A 158 4.02 -18.94 23.04
N ARG A 159 4.86 -18.69 22.03
CA ARG A 159 6.22 -19.23 21.97
C ARG A 159 7.08 -18.57 20.89
N PRO A 160 8.41 -18.62 21.05
CA PRO A 160 9.33 -18.28 19.97
C PRO A 160 9.10 -19.11 18.72
N ILE A 161 9.21 -18.47 17.53
CA ILE A 161 9.10 -19.13 16.22
C ILE A 161 10.47 -19.05 15.53
N ARG A 162 11.13 -20.21 15.35
CA ARG A 162 12.41 -20.35 14.65
C ARG A 162 12.33 -21.29 13.46
N THR A 163 11.37 -22.22 13.50
CA THR A 163 11.17 -23.22 12.45
C THR A 163 9.68 -23.33 12.10
N PRO A 164 9.32 -23.90 10.94
CA PRO A 164 7.93 -24.16 10.61
C PRO A 164 7.18 -25.00 11.67
N ASP A 165 7.87 -25.92 12.36
CA ASP A 165 7.26 -26.74 13.40
C ASP A 165 6.76 -25.89 14.59
N ASP A 166 7.38 -24.74 14.85
CA ASP A 166 6.94 -23.82 15.91
C ASP A 166 5.62 -23.12 15.59
N MET A 167 5.19 -23.14 14.30
CA MET A 167 3.90 -22.60 13.87
C MET A 167 2.73 -23.55 14.13
N GLN A 168 3.00 -24.84 14.40
CA GLN A 168 1.97 -25.87 14.52
C GLN A 168 0.87 -25.51 15.51
N GLY A 169 -0.37 -25.42 15.01
CA GLY A 169 -1.57 -25.20 15.82
C GLY A 169 -1.72 -23.78 16.40
N LEU A 170 -0.83 -22.83 16.05
CA LEU A 170 -1.04 -21.43 16.41
C LEU A 170 -2.23 -20.85 15.65
N LYS A 171 -3.15 -20.24 16.37
CA LYS A 171 -4.27 -19.49 15.78
C LYS A 171 -3.76 -18.15 15.32
N MET A 172 -3.58 -18.00 14.02
CA MET A 172 -2.98 -16.80 13.45
C MET A 172 -4.02 -15.95 12.73
N ARG A 173 -4.14 -14.69 13.15
CA ARG A 173 -4.87 -13.73 12.33
C ARG A 173 -4.06 -13.44 11.09
N VAL A 174 -4.68 -13.54 9.94
CA VAL A 174 -4.11 -13.13 8.64
C VAL A 174 -4.98 -12.10 7.96
N VAL A 175 -4.37 -11.31 7.07
CA VAL A 175 -5.07 -10.32 6.26
C VAL A 175 -5.99 -11.01 5.24
N GLY A 176 -7.00 -10.30 4.72
CA GLY A 176 -8.06 -10.84 3.89
C GLY A 176 -7.67 -11.25 2.46
N SER A 177 -6.45 -11.73 2.22
CA SER A 177 -6.01 -12.28 0.94
C SER A 177 -5.80 -13.81 1.06
N PRO A 178 -6.34 -14.62 0.13
CA PRO A 178 -6.28 -16.08 0.24
C PRO A 178 -4.87 -16.67 0.29
N ILE A 179 -3.86 -16.04 -0.33
CA ILE A 179 -2.48 -16.52 -0.29
C ILE A 179 -1.94 -16.61 1.13
N PHE A 180 -2.35 -15.70 2.03
CA PHE A 180 -1.93 -15.72 3.43
C PHE A 180 -2.48 -16.95 4.18
N ASN A 181 -3.74 -17.34 3.90
CA ASN A 181 -4.28 -18.60 4.41
C ASN A 181 -3.44 -19.80 3.95
N ASP A 182 -3.13 -19.84 2.65
CA ASP A 182 -2.37 -20.95 2.07
C ASP A 182 -0.95 -21.01 2.68
N ILE A 183 -0.27 -19.87 2.88
CA ILE A 183 1.05 -19.78 3.51
C ILE A 183 1.00 -20.32 4.95
N PHE A 184 0.12 -19.78 5.79
CA PHE A 184 0.06 -20.16 7.20
C PHE A 184 -0.44 -21.59 7.41
N THR A 185 -1.32 -22.10 6.54
CA THR A 185 -1.72 -23.50 6.53
C THR A 185 -0.54 -24.42 6.16
N ALA A 186 0.27 -24.05 5.17
CA ALA A 186 1.46 -24.82 4.79
C ALA A 186 2.49 -24.88 5.92
N LEU A 187 2.54 -23.86 6.78
CA LEU A 187 3.38 -23.81 7.98
C LEU A 187 2.75 -24.56 9.18
N GLY A 188 1.56 -25.11 9.04
CA GLY A 188 0.87 -25.88 10.11
C GLY A 188 0.13 -25.03 11.13
N ALA A 189 0.04 -23.72 10.92
CA ALA A 189 -0.79 -22.85 11.74
C ALA A 189 -2.29 -23.00 11.41
N ASP A 190 -3.15 -22.41 12.23
CA ASP A 190 -4.60 -22.32 12.06
C ASP A 190 -4.95 -20.85 11.70
N PRO A 191 -4.91 -20.46 10.41
CA PRO A 191 -5.12 -19.09 10.00
C PRO A 191 -6.60 -18.71 10.00
N THR A 192 -6.89 -17.49 10.48
CA THR A 192 -8.21 -16.87 10.39
C THR A 192 -8.08 -15.51 9.71
N GLN A 193 -8.74 -15.38 8.55
CA GLN A 193 -8.83 -14.08 7.87
C GLN A 193 -9.76 -13.15 8.64
N MET A 194 -9.28 -11.97 8.97
CA MET A 194 -10.13 -10.93 9.53
C MET A 194 -9.62 -9.53 9.20
N SER A 195 -10.55 -8.57 9.20
CA SER A 195 -10.23 -7.16 8.99
C SER A 195 -9.27 -6.64 10.06
N TRP A 196 -8.61 -5.51 9.79
CA TRP A 196 -7.75 -4.90 10.81
C TRP A 196 -8.55 -4.39 12.02
N ALA A 197 -9.78 -3.91 11.77
CA ALA A 197 -10.67 -3.46 12.83
C ALA A 197 -11.04 -4.57 13.84
N ASP A 198 -11.10 -5.83 13.37
CA ASP A 198 -11.42 -6.99 14.22
C ASP A 198 -10.18 -7.64 14.83
N ALA A 199 -8.99 -7.39 14.25
CA ALA A 199 -7.75 -8.04 14.67
C ALA A 199 -7.34 -7.67 16.10
N GLN A 200 -7.37 -6.39 16.47
CA GLN A 200 -6.97 -5.93 17.80
C GLN A 200 -7.84 -6.51 18.93
N PRO A 201 -9.18 -6.47 18.84
CA PRO A 201 -10.03 -7.16 19.82
C PRO A 201 -9.76 -8.67 19.90
N ALA A 202 -9.50 -9.33 18.77
CA ALA A 202 -9.21 -10.76 18.72
C ALA A 202 -7.88 -11.12 19.42
N LEU A 203 -6.84 -10.31 19.26
CA LEU A 203 -5.57 -10.44 19.98
C LEU A 203 -5.75 -10.21 21.48
N THR A 204 -6.44 -9.13 21.86
CA THR A 204 -6.70 -8.78 23.27
C THR A 204 -7.45 -9.87 24.01
N THR A 205 -8.41 -10.52 23.36
CA THR A 205 -9.23 -11.59 23.99
C THR A 205 -8.60 -12.98 23.90
N GLY A 206 -7.49 -13.14 23.17
CA GLY A 206 -6.88 -14.45 22.91
C GLY A 206 -7.71 -15.33 21.96
N ALA A 207 -8.61 -14.73 21.17
CA ALA A 207 -9.31 -15.45 20.10
C ALA A 207 -8.35 -15.92 19.00
N VAL A 208 -7.26 -15.18 18.81
CA VAL A 208 -6.09 -15.57 18.04
C VAL A 208 -4.82 -15.44 18.90
N ASP A 209 -3.83 -16.29 18.63
CA ASP A 209 -2.57 -16.32 19.38
C ASP A 209 -1.57 -15.29 18.81
N GLY A 210 -1.68 -14.96 17.53
CA GLY A 210 -0.73 -14.09 16.87
C GLY A 210 -1.26 -13.50 15.58
N GLN A 211 -0.37 -12.73 14.94
CA GLN A 211 -0.63 -12.03 13.67
C GLN A 211 0.68 -11.75 12.93
N GLU A 212 0.60 -11.17 11.75
CA GLU A 212 1.72 -10.71 10.97
C GLU A 212 1.48 -9.27 10.48
N ASN A 213 2.44 -8.40 10.65
CA ASN A 213 2.42 -6.99 10.23
C ASN A 213 3.84 -6.40 10.28
N PRO A 214 4.05 -5.22 9.68
CA PRO A 214 5.29 -4.47 9.87
C PRO A 214 5.54 -4.08 11.32
N LEU A 215 6.82 -3.96 11.69
CA LEU A 215 7.22 -3.61 13.05
C LEU A 215 6.79 -2.19 13.46
N THR A 216 6.60 -1.28 12.51
CA THR A 216 6.01 0.04 12.77
C THR A 216 4.60 -0.06 13.36
N ILE A 217 3.80 -1.04 12.88
CA ILE A 217 2.48 -1.34 13.46
C ILE A 217 2.64 -1.89 14.89
N TYR A 218 3.61 -2.77 15.10
CA TYR A 218 3.88 -3.35 16.41
C TYR A 218 4.24 -2.27 17.46
N SER A 219 5.18 -1.38 17.13
CA SER A 219 5.63 -0.32 18.04
C SER A 219 4.52 0.69 18.32
N VAL A 220 3.91 1.28 17.28
CA VAL A 220 2.85 2.31 17.45
C VAL A 220 1.67 1.82 18.30
N LEU A 221 1.30 0.54 18.18
CA LEU A 221 0.20 -0.03 18.98
C LEU A 221 0.63 -0.61 20.32
N ASN A 222 1.92 -0.59 20.66
CA ASN A 222 2.41 -1.27 21.85
C ASN A 222 1.92 -2.73 21.93
N MET A 223 2.09 -3.49 20.85
CA MET A 223 1.49 -4.83 20.74
C MET A 223 1.96 -5.81 21.82
N HIS A 224 3.09 -5.52 22.49
CA HIS A 224 3.52 -6.24 23.69
C HIS A 224 2.47 -6.17 24.81
N GLU A 225 1.76 -5.05 24.96
CA GLU A 225 0.65 -4.92 25.91
C GLU A 225 -0.58 -5.75 25.52
N LEU A 226 -0.68 -6.16 24.26
CA LEU A 226 -1.70 -7.09 23.75
C LEU A 226 -1.23 -8.55 23.84
N GLY A 227 -0.16 -8.84 24.59
CA GLY A 227 0.39 -10.17 24.78
C GLY A 227 1.22 -10.70 23.62
N GLN A 228 1.60 -9.87 22.64
CA GLN A 228 2.45 -10.29 21.53
C GLN A 228 3.93 -10.23 21.96
N GLU A 229 4.34 -11.19 22.80
CA GLU A 229 5.64 -11.21 23.47
C GLU A 229 6.77 -11.84 22.65
N ASN A 230 6.44 -12.55 21.56
CA ASN A 230 7.39 -13.18 20.67
C ASN A 230 7.30 -12.54 19.28
N VAL A 231 8.41 -12.01 18.79
CA VAL A 231 8.52 -11.34 17.48
C VAL A 231 9.59 -12.07 16.67
N THR A 232 9.23 -12.63 15.51
CA THR A 232 10.20 -13.27 14.62
C THR A 232 10.40 -12.45 13.36
N LEU A 233 11.64 -12.02 13.15
CA LEU A 233 12.07 -11.26 11.96
C LEU A 233 12.38 -12.25 10.84
N TRP A 234 11.43 -12.45 9.94
CA TRP A 234 11.54 -13.43 8.85
C TRP A 234 11.46 -12.81 7.45
N ARG A 235 10.96 -11.56 7.33
CA ARG A 235 10.85 -10.82 6.05
C ARG A 235 10.25 -11.67 4.93
N TYR A 236 9.11 -12.31 5.19
CA TYR A 236 8.55 -13.29 4.25
C TYR A 236 7.75 -12.64 3.11
N VAL A 237 7.14 -11.49 3.36
CA VAL A 237 6.33 -10.71 2.43
C VAL A 237 6.51 -9.23 2.74
N ALA A 238 6.50 -8.39 1.72
CA ALA A 238 6.37 -6.94 1.87
C ALA A 238 4.97 -6.49 1.48
N ASP A 239 4.56 -5.34 1.99
CA ASP A 239 3.26 -4.73 1.73
C ASP A 239 3.42 -3.34 1.10
N PRO A 240 3.65 -3.26 -0.23
CA PRO A 240 3.66 -1.99 -0.93
C PRO A 240 2.26 -1.36 -0.96
N LEU A 241 2.24 -0.04 -0.86
CA LEU A 241 1.04 0.78 -0.93
C LEU A 241 0.98 1.53 -2.25
N ILE A 242 -0.24 1.83 -2.69
CA ILE A 242 -0.51 2.55 -3.93
C ILE A 242 -1.41 3.74 -3.64
N PHE A 243 -0.97 4.93 -4.04
CA PHE A 243 -1.82 6.10 -4.16
C PHE A 243 -2.65 5.98 -5.42
N ALA A 244 -3.97 6.07 -5.31
CA ALA A 244 -4.83 5.90 -6.45
C ALA A 244 -6.09 6.77 -6.38
N VAL A 245 -6.65 7.05 -7.56
CA VAL A 245 -7.82 7.90 -7.76
C VAL A 245 -8.86 7.13 -8.58
N ASN A 246 -10.14 7.27 -8.26
CA ASN A 246 -11.22 6.81 -9.12
C ASN A 246 -11.11 7.45 -10.51
N GLN A 247 -11.36 6.69 -11.59
CA GLN A 247 -11.18 7.16 -12.97
C GLN A 247 -12.02 8.41 -13.28
N GLU A 248 -13.30 8.46 -12.88
CA GLU A 248 -14.19 9.60 -13.15
C GLU A 248 -13.74 10.86 -12.39
N VAL A 249 -13.24 10.69 -11.16
CA VAL A 249 -12.67 11.78 -10.37
C VAL A 249 -11.41 12.30 -11.05
N TRP A 250 -10.53 11.42 -11.48
CA TRP A 250 -9.30 11.79 -12.20
C TRP A 250 -9.62 12.57 -13.49
N ASP A 251 -10.57 12.11 -14.28
CA ASP A 251 -10.98 12.74 -15.55
C ASP A 251 -11.66 14.10 -15.35
N SER A 252 -12.16 14.38 -14.12
CA SER A 252 -12.75 15.68 -13.78
C SER A 252 -11.70 16.76 -13.51
N PHE A 253 -10.45 16.39 -13.24
CA PHE A 253 -9.37 17.35 -13.01
C PHE A 253 -8.84 17.94 -14.32
N THR A 254 -8.41 19.18 -14.26
CA THR A 254 -7.63 19.77 -15.35
C THR A 254 -6.29 19.05 -15.50
N ALA A 255 -5.67 19.11 -16.67
CA ALA A 255 -4.34 18.50 -16.89
C ALA A 255 -3.28 19.05 -15.92
N GLU A 256 -3.37 20.34 -15.55
CA GLU A 256 -2.50 20.96 -14.55
C GLU A 256 -2.71 20.34 -13.16
N ASP A 257 -3.97 20.20 -12.74
CA ASP A 257 -4.27 19.64 -11.42
C ASP A 257 -4.01 18.13 -11.36
N GLN A 258 -4.18 17.39 -12.46
CA GLN A 258 -3.75 16.00 -12.56
C GLN A 258 -2.25 15.85 -12.29
N GLU A 259 -1.43 16.72 -12.89
CA GLU A 259 0.01 16.70 -12.65
C GLU A 259 0.37 17.05 -11.21
N ILE A 260 -0.29 18.07 -10.63
CA ILE A 260 -0.10 18.44 -9.22
C ILE A 260 -0.47 17.29 -8.28
N VAL A 261 -1.62 16.65 -8.49
CA VAL A 261 -2.09 15.54 -7.66
C VAL A 261 -1.13 14.35 -7.77
N ARG A 262 -0.64 14.03 -8.98
CA ARG A 262 0.33 12.96 -9.23
C ARG A 262 1.66 13.25 -8.56
N GLN A 263 2.25 14.44 -8.80
CA GLN A 263 3.54 14.79 -8.20
C GLN A 263 3.46 14.84 -6.67
N SER A 264 2.33 15.30 -6.13
CA SER A 264 2.10 15.27 -4.68
C SER A 264 2.02 13.85 -4.12
N ALA A 265 1.45 12.90 -4.88
CA ALA A 265 1.43 11.49 -4.51
C ALA A 265 2.85 10.87 -4.54
N ILE A 266 3.67 11.23 -5.53
CA ILE A 266 5.07 10.78 -5.61
C ILE A 266 5.87 11.28 -4.40
N ASP A 267 5.77 12.57 -4.08
CA ASP A 267 6.51 13.17 -2.97
C ASP A 267 6.03 12.62 -1.61
N ALA A 268 4.71 12.43 -1.45
CA ALA A 268 4.14 11.83 -0.24
C ALA A 268 4.50 10.34 -0.11
N GLY A 269 4.57 9.63 -1.24
CA GLY A 269 4.99 8.23 -1.28
C GLY A 269 6.44 8.06 -0.84
N ALA A 270 7.34 8.90 -1.38
CA ALA A 270 8.75 8.89 -0.98
C ALA A 270 8.92 9.15 0.53
N HIS A 271 8.17 10.13 1.07
CA HIS A 271 8.16 10.39 2.52
C HIS A 271 7.61 9.21 3.31
N GLY A 272 6.53 8.56 2.82
CA GLY A 272 5.96 7.37 3.44
C GLY A 272 6.95 6.20 3.52
N VAL A 273 7.72 5.97 2.45
CA VAL A 273 8.79 4.95 2.42
C VAL A 273 9.89 5.28 3.45
N GLU A 274 10.34 6.53 3.52
CA GLU A 274 11.34 6.97 4.49
C GLU A 274 10.87 6.66 5.94
N VAL A 275 9.62 7.02 6.26
CA VAL A 275 9.04 6.77 7.60
C VAL A 275 8.85 5.28 7.87
N ALA A 276 8.42 4.50 6.87
CA ALA A 276 8.20 3.05 7.02
C ALA A 276 9.49 2.27 7.27
N ARG A 277 10.61 2.72 6.72
CA ARG A 277 11.93 2.08 6.85
C ARG A 277 12.77 2.61 8.02
N ALA A 278 12.34 3.71 8.67
CA ALA A 278 13.09 4.31 9.79
C ALA A 278 13.31 3.28 10.91
N GLY A 279 14.56 3.08 11.30
CA GLY A 279 14.96 2.11 12.33
C GLY A 279 14.89 0.63 11.92
N LEU A 280 14.71 0.32 10.62
CA LEU A 280 14.55 -1.04 10.08
C LEU A 280 15.55 -1.39 8.96
N THR A 281 16.53 -0.54 8.70
CA THR A 281 17.57 -0.79 7.70
C THR A 281 18.80 -1.46 8.34
N ASP A 282 19.71 -1.97 7.52
CA ASP A 282 20.94 -2.61 8.01
C ASP A 282 21.83 -1.60 8.78
N ASP A 283 21.80 -0.32 8.40
CA ASP A 283 22.57 0.77 9.02
C ASP A 283 21.84 1.39 10.24
N ASP A 284 20.52 1.20 10.36
CA ASP A 284 19.70 1.74 11.46
C ASP A 284 18.68 0.68 11.91
N GLN A 285 18.90 0.09 13.07
CA GLN A 285 18.01 -0.90 13.71
C GLN A 285 17.34 -0.35 14.98
N SER A 286 17.23 0.97 15.08
CA SER A 286 16.76 1.61 16.31
C SER A 286 15.34 1.21 16.70
N LEU A 287 14.43 0.95 15.74
CA LEU A 287 13.09 0.46 16.04
C LEU A 287 13.11 -0.98 16.59
N ILE A 288 13.99 -1.83 16.07
CA ILE A 288 14.17 -3.20 16.58
C ILE A 288 14.69 -3.17 18.01
N GLU A 289 15.65 -2.28 18.32
CA GLU A 289 16.17 -2.10 19.68
C GLU A 289 15.12 -1.51 20.63
N GLU A 290 14.28 -0.58 20.15
CA GLU A 290 13.13 -0.09 20.92
C GLU A 290 12.18 -1.23 21.30
N ILE A 291 11.83 -2.10 20.33
CA ILE A 291 10.94 -3.25 20.57
C ILE A 291 11.58 -4.22 21.56
N ARG A 292 12.89 -4.50 21.47
CA ARG A 292 13.62 -5.27 22.47
C ARG A 292 13.53 -4.65 23.87
N GLY A 293 13.54 -3.32 23.92
CA GLY A 293 13.40 -2.53 25.15
C GLY A 293 12.07 -2.73 25.87
N PHE A 294 11.02 -3.21 25.19
CA PHE A 294 9.75 -3.60 25.81
C PHE A 294 9.84 -4.92 26.60
N GLY A 295 10.98 -5.61 26.54
CA GLY A 295 11.19 -6.88 27.25
C GLY A 295 10.63 -8.10 26.54
N VAL A 296 10.29 -7.99 25.27
CA VAL A 296 9.80 -9.08 24.41
C VAL A 296 10.96 -9.84 23.75
N GLU A 297 10.71 -11.07 23.34
CA GLU A 297 11.71 -11.87 22.61
C GLU A 297 11.67 -11.52 21.12
N VAL A 298 12.74 -10.87 20.64
CA VAL A 298 12.91 -10.55 19.21
C VAL A 298 13.92 -11.52 18.59
N ILE A 299 13.43 -12.37 17.72
CA ILE A 299 14.16 -13.46 17.08
C ILE A 299 14.58 -13.05 15.69
N SER A 300 15.87 -13.08 15.40
CA SER A 300 16.40 -13.04 14.03
C SER A 300 16.69 -14.47 13.61
N LEU A 301 16.14 -14.89 12.47
CA LEU A 301 16.38 -16.22 11.92
C LEU A 301 17.80 -16.32 11.33
N SER A 302 18.46 -17.46 11.54
CA SER A 302 19.63 -17.83 10.75
C SER A 302 19.22 -18.15 9.29
N ASP A 303 20.19 -18.20 8.39
CA ASP A 303 19.94 -18.58 6.99
C ASP A 303 19.31 -19.99 6.90
N GLU A 304 19.73 -20.94 7.74
CA GLU A 304 19.18 -22.29 7.78
C GLU A 304 17.72 -22.28 8.29
N GLU A 305 17.44 -21.54 9.37
CA GLU A 305 16.08 -21.40 9.90
C GLU A 305 15.17 -20.74 8.86
N ARG A 306 15.63 -19.66 8.21
CA ARG A 306 14.88 -18.98 7.14
C ARG A 306 14.64 -19.91 5.96
N GLN A 307 15.65 -20.69 5.53
CA GLN A 307 15.52 -21.62 4.41
C GLN A 307 14.44 -22.69 4.69
N ALA A 308 14.30 -23.14 5.94
CA ALA A 308 13.25 -24.10 6.30
C ALA A 308 11.83 -23.54 6.03
N PHE A 309 11.61 -22.24 6.27
CA PHE A 309 10.33 -21.59 5.91
C PHE A 309 10.15 -21.44 4.40
N VAL A 310 11.22 -21.11 3.67
CA VAL A 310 11.21 -21.06 2.19
C VAL A 310 10.78 -22.42 1.64
N ASP A 311 11.41 -23.50 2.11
CA ASP A 311 11.12 -24.85 1.66
C ASP A 311 9.69 -25.27 1.99
N ALA A 312 9.20 -24.97 3.20
CA ALA A 312 7.85 -25.31 3.64
C ALA A 312 6.77 -24.55 2.84
N THR A 313 7.05 -23.33 2.40
CA THR A 313 6.11 -22.50 1.63
C THR A 313 6.27 -22.62 0.11
N ARG A 314 7.29 -23.35 -0.38
CA ARG A 314 7.54 -23.52 -1.81
C ARG A 314 6.33 -24.07 -2.59
N PRO A 315 5.56 -25.04 -2.08
CA PRO A 315 4.35 -25.52 -2.78
C PRO A 315 3.30 -24.41 -2.95
N VAL A 316 3.17 -23.49 -1.99
CA VAL A 316 2.27 -22.33 -2.08
C VAL A 316 2.77 -21.36 -3.15
N TYR A 317 4.06 -21.08 -3.15
CA TYR A 317 4.70 -20.23 -4.16
C TYR A 317 4.37 -20.73 -5.57
N GLU A 318 4.62 -22.01 -5.86
CA GLU A 318 4.37 -22.60 -7.18
C GLU A 318 2.88 -22.56 -7.57
N ALA A 319 1.97 -22.87 -6.64
CA ALA A 319 0.54 -22.83 -6.89
C ALA A 319 0.05 -21.40 -7.20
N TRP A 320 0.61 -20.40 -6.52
CA TRP A 320 0.25 -19.00 -6.74
C TRP A 320 0.92 -18.39 -7.96
N ARG A 321 2.12 -18.84 -8.34
CA ARG A 321 2.75 -18.50 -9.62
C ARG A 321 1.81 -18.74 -10.80
N GLU A 322 1.09 -19.86 -10.81
CA GLU A 322 0.11 -20.18 -11.87
C GLU A 322 -1.10 -19.23 -11.83
N ARG A 323 -1.57 -18.84 -10.63
CA ARG A 323 -2.73 -17.96 -10.45
C ARG A 323 -2.44 -16.50 -10.78
N ILE A 324 -1.24 -16.05 -10.46
CA ILE A 324 -0.75 -14.68 -10.72
C ILE A 324 -0.47 -14.50 -12.23
N GLY A 325 0.05 -15.55 -12.87
CA GLY A 325 0.54 -15.54 -14.23
C GLY A 325 2.07 -15.69 -14.27
N GLY A 326 2.54 -16.79 -14.85
CA GLY A 326 3.96 -17.16 -14.87
C GLY A 326 4.86 -16.05 -15.40
N ASP A 327 4.44 -15.37 -16.49
CA ASP A 327 5.23 -14.30 -17.10
C ASP A 327 5.50 -13.12 -16.14
N LEU A 328 4.50 -12.73 -15.33
CA LEU A 328 4.67 -11.66 -14.35
C LEU A 328 5.59 -12.10 -13.20
N VAL A 329 5.49 -13.37 -12.78
CA VAL A 329 6.35 -13.90 -11.73
C VAL A 329 7.80 -14.05 -12.25
N ASP A 330 8.01 -14.51 -13.50
CA ASP A 330 9.34 -14.55 -14.12
C ASP A 330 9.98 -13.17 -14.16
N MET A 331 9.21 -12.16 -14.57
CA MET A 331 9.66 -10.75 -14.57
C MET A 331 10.04 -10.28 -13.16
N ALA A 332 9.29 -10.70 -12.14
CA ALA A 332 9.58 -10.35 -10.75
C ALA A 332 10.85 -11.04 -10.24
N GLU A 333 11.00 -12.35 -10.50
CA GLU A 333 12.20 -13.10 -10.15
C GLU A 333 13.46 -12.52 -10.83
N GLU A 334 13.34 -12.15 -12.12
CA GLU A 334 14.44 -11.50 -12.86
C GLU A 334 14.77 -10.12 -12.28
N SER A 335 13.77 -9.30 -11.95
CA SER A 335 13.98 -7.98 -11.35
C SER A 335 14.68 -8.09 -10.00
N VAL A 336 14.32 -9.07 -9.18
CA VAL A 336 14.98 -9.33 -7.88
C VAL A 336 16.40 -9.83 -8.07
N ALA A 337 16.67 -10.68 -9.07
CA ALA A 337 18.00 -11.21 -9.32
C ALA A 337 19.00 -10.16 -9.86
N ASN A 338 18.51 -9.14 -10.55
CA ASN A 338 19.31 -8.12 -11.23
C ASN A 338 19.45 -6.79 -10.44
N ARG A 339 18.95 -6.69 -9.19
CA ARG A 339 18.99 -5.49 -8.34
C ARG A 339 20.40 -5.14 -7.86
#